data_b154474fc6150a3aa35f7bc547e240b4
#
_entry.id   b154474fc6150a3aa35f7bc547e240b4
#
_cell.length_a   1.000
_cell.length_b   1.000
_cell.length_c   1.000
_cell.angle_alpha   90.00
_cell.angle_beta   90.00
_cell.angle_gamma   90.00
#
_symmetry.space_group_name_H-M   'P 1'
#
loop_
_entity.id
_entity.type
_entity.pdbx_description
1 polymer ?
#
loop_
_entity_poly.entity_id
_entity_poly.type
_entity_poly.pdbx_seq_one_letter_code
_entity_poly.pdbx_strand_id
1 'polypeptide(L)'
;WWEKKLNHNSKYADALRLDHVLGFFRIWSIPKDNIQGVLGYFQPAIALNENDFLQRNIYFDEKRFCKPYITESLLHDLFLDEAGYVKEKFFIQNVYGLFDFKNEFDTQKKLQEFILQEKNEVQHQKILSKLLYLHSEIILLKDAENGFHFRVNMQQTFSFHSLDEQVKNQLNHLYHEYFFSRQNELWRNNG
;
A
#
# COMPACT_ATOMS: atom_id res chain seq x y z
N TRP A 1 24.88 6.92 -13.46
CA TRP A 1 24.11 8.09 -13.94
C TRP A 1 24.49 9.37 -13.21
N TRP A 2 24.54 9.39 -11.89
CA TRP A 2 24.93 10.55 -11.07
C TRP A 2 26.37 11.01 -11.36
N GLU A 3 27.33 10.08 -11.42
CA GLU A 3 28.71 10.38 -11.76
C GLU A 3 28.85 11.15 -13.08
N LYS A 4 28.16 10.67 -14.13
CA LYS A 4 28.17 11.35 -15.44
C LYS A 4 27.56 12.76 -15.35
N LYS A 5 26.50 12.93 -14.58
CA LYS A 5 25.82 14.22 -14.42
C LYS A 5 26.66 15.22 -13.62
N LEU A 6 27.28 14.77 -12.53
CA LEU A 6 28.16 15.59 -11.72
C LEU A 6 29.41 16.00 -12.51
N ASN A 7 30.06 15.07 -13.22
CA ASN A 7 31.19 15.34 -14.08
C ASN A 7 30.86 16.28 -15.25
N HIS A 8 29.62 16.22 -15.76
CA HIS A 8 29.20 17.17 -16.79
C HIS A 8 29.08 18.59 -16.20
N ASN A 9 28.43 18.72 -15.05
CA ASN A 9 28.16 20.00 -14.41
C ASN A 9 29.47 20.67 -13.89
N SER A 10 30.47 19.89 -13.47
CA SER A 10 31.74 20.40 -13.00
C SER A 10 32.53 21.16 -14.09
N LYS A 11 32.19 21.00 -15.37
CA LYS A 11 32.73 21.76 -16.49
C LYS A 11 32.25 23.21 -16.56
N TYR A 12 31.13 23.51 -15.90
CA TYR A 12 30.41 24.79 -16.02
C TYR A 12 30.26 25.53 -14.68
N ALA A 13 30.57 24.87 -13.55
CA ALA A 13 30.42 25.44 -12.23
C ALA A 13 31.50 24.93 -11.27
N ASP A 14 32.08 25.83 -10.50
CA ASP A 14 33.11 25.53 -9.49
C ASP A 14 32.51 24.92 -8.21
N ALA A 15 31.20 25.07 -8.01
CA ALA A 15 30.46 24.51 -6.88
C ALA A 15 29.06 24.04 -7.31
N LEU A 16 28.61 22.92 -6.74
CA LEU A 16 27.29 22.35 -6.94
C LEU A 16 26.58 22.26 -5.60
N ARG A 17 25.40 22.87 -5.52
CA ARG A 17 24.51 22.68 -4.36
C ARG A 17 23.60 21.47 -4.62
N LEU A 18 23.66 20.48 -3.73
CA LEU A 18 22.73 19.34 -3.73
C LEU A 18 21.61 19.61 -2.74
N ASP A 19 20.40 19.84 -3.25
CA ASP A 19 19.21 19.88 -2.43
C ASP A 19 18.60 18.48 -2.32
N HIS A 20 17.88 18.21 -1.23
CA HIS A 20 17.19 16.95 -0.97
C HIS A 20 18.10 15.70 -1.05
N VAL A 21 19.23 15.73 -0.35
CA VAL A 21 20.25 14.67 -0.34
C VAL A 21 19.66 13.29 -0.05
N LEU A 22 18.61 13.18 0.78
CA LEU A 22 17.92 11.92 1.05
C LEU A 22 17.34 11.26 -0.20
N GLY A 23 16.92 12.04 -1.19
CA GLY A 23 16.42 11.53 -2.48
C GLY A 23 17.45 10.82 -3.33
N PHE A 24 18.75 10.99 -3.03
CA PHE A 24 19.83 10.23 -3.69
C PHE A 24 19.93 8.80 -3.20
N PHE A 25 19.40 8.52 -2.01
CA PHE A 25 19.53 7.24 -1.36
C PHE A 25 18.29 6.37 -1.56
N ARG A 26 17.13 6.92 -1.31
CA ARG A 26 15.85 6.23 -1.50
C ARG A 26 14.72 7.21 -1.80
N ILE A 27 13.79 6.76 -2.60
CA ILE A 27 12.63 7.54 -3.03
C ILE A 27 11.37 6.82 -2.56
N TRP A 28 10.37 7.57 -2.09
CA TRP A 28 9.05 7.01 -1.86
C TRP A 28 8.36 6.79 -3.20
N SER A 29 8.12 5.53 -3.55
CA SER A 29 7.50 5.12 -4.80
C SER A 29 6.08 4.66 -4.56
N ILE A 30 5.14 5.21 -5.32
CA ILE A 30 3.73 4.79 -5.33
C ILE A 30 3.54 3.93 -6.58
N PRO A 31 3.09 2.65 -6.45
CA PRO A 31 2.78 1.82 -7.62
C PRO A 31 1.82 2.52 -8.57
N LYS A 32 1.99 2.30 -9.87
CA LYS A 32 1.25 3.03 -10.93
C LYS A 32 -0.28 2.92 -10.85
N ASP A 33 -0.77 1.86 -10.23
CA ASP A 33 -2.20 1.57 -10.10
C ASP A 33 -2.81 2.14 -8.81
N ASN A 34 -1.97 2.72 -7.94
CA ASN A 34 -2.36 3.40 -6.71
C ASN A 34 -2.33 4.92 -6.88
N ILE A 35 -3.15 5.62 -6.10
CA ILE A 35 -3.24 7.08 -6.08
C ILE A 35 -2.78 7.62 -4.74
N GLN A 36 -3.13 6.94 -3.65
CA GLN A 36 -2.85 7.40 -2.30
C GLN A 36 -1.40 7.09 -1.89
N GLY A 37 -0.73 8.10 -1.34
CA GLY A 37 0.66 8.00 -0.90
C GLY A 37 0.92 6.92 0.17
N VAL A 38 -0.08 6.54 0.96
CA VAL A 38 0.02 5.47 1.97
C VAL A 38 0.23 4.08 1.36
N LEU A 39 -0.06 3.92 0.07
CA LEU A 39 0.16 2.71 -0.71
C LEU A 39 1.51 2.72 -1.45
N GLY A 40 2.46 3.51 -0.97
CA GLY A 40 3.83 3.51 -1.46
C GLY A 40 4.77 2.74 -0.54
N TYR A 41 6.00 2.57 -1.02
CA TYR A 41 7.13 2.04 -0.27
C TYR A 41 8.43 2.68 -0.76
N PHE A 42 9.49 2.59 0.03
CA PHE A 42 10.79 3.13 -0.37
C PHE A 42 11.47 2.25 -1.44
N GLN A 43 12.11 2.91 -2.41
CA GLN A 43 12.99 2.26 -3.39
C GLN A 43 14.38 2.95 -3.38
N PRO A 44 15.47 2.17 -3.30
CA PRO A 44 15.52 0.72 -3.08
C PRO A 44 15.03 0.31 -1.68
N ALA A 45 14.55 -0.91 -1.56
CA ALA A 45 14.18 -1.53 -0.28
C ALA A 45 14.48 -3.04 -0.32
N ILE A 46 14.79 -3.62 0.84
CA ILE A 46 14.87 -5.07 1.01
C ILE A 46 13.46 -5.56 1.34
N ALA A 47 12.80 -6.16 0.37
CA ALA A 47 11.45 -6.71 0.52
C ALA A 47 11.41 -7.87 1.52
N LEU A 48 10.23 -8.13 2.07
CA LEU A 48 9.91 -9.34 2.80
C LEU A 48 9.54 -10.46 1.83
N ASN A 49 9.77 -11.69 2.25
CA ASN A 49 9.30 -12.90 1.59
C ASN A 49 8.50 -13.78 2.57
N GLU A 50 7.88 -14.85 2.08
CA GLU A 50 7.05 -15.72 2.90
C GLU A 50 7.79 -16.34 4.10
N ASN A 51 9.09 -16.64 3.97
CA ASN A 51 9.89 -17.19 5.07
C ASN A 51 10.04 -16.21 6.23
N ASP A 52 10.03 -14.89 5.98
CA ASP A 52 10.08 -13.87 7.03
C ASP A 52 8.88 -13.98 7.98
N PHE A 53 7.72 -14.37 7.45
CA PHE A 53 6.49 -14.59 8.22
C PHE A 53 6.52 -15.96 8.93
N LEU A 54 6.91 -17.01 8.21
CA LEU A 54 6.98 -18.37 8.76
C LEU A 54 7.94 -18.47 9.97
N GLN A 55 9.10 -17.83 9.91
CA GLN A 55 10.07 -17.78 11.01
C GLN A 55 9.52 -17.14 12.28
N ARG A 56 8.41 -16.39 12.17
CA ARG A 56 7.72 -15.71 13.28
C ARG A 56 6.39 -16.37 13.63
N ASN A 57 6.16 -17.60 13.15
CA ASN A 57 4.92 -18.34 13.31
C ASN A 57 3.68 -17.58 12.81
N ILE A 58 3.85 -16.76 11.78
CA ILE A 58 2.75 -16.10 11.08
C ILE A 58 2.40 -16.95 9.87
N TYR A 59 1.19 -17.49 9.82
CA TYR A 59 0.69 -18.13 8.60
C TYR A 59 0.49 -17.04 7.53
N PHE A 60 1.29 -17.14 6.47
CA PHE A 60 1.23 -16.16 5.38
C PHE A 60 0.08 -16.47 4.44
N ASP A 61 -0.82 -15.51 4.29
CA ASP A 61 -1.89 -15.51 3.30
C ASP A 61 -1.82 -14.21 2.52
N GLU A 62 -1.33 -14.28 1.28
CA GLU A 62 -1.19 -13.12 0.40
C GLU A 62 -2.51 -12.37 0.25
N LYS A 63 -3.62 -13.10 0.03
CA LYS A 63 -4.93 -12.49 -0.15
C LYS A 63 -5.36 -11.75 1.11
N ARG A 64 -5.11 -12.32 2.28
CA ARG A 64 -5.47 -11.71 3.58
C ARG A 64 -4.66 -10.47 3.91
N PHE A 65 -3.39 -10.42 3.50
CA PHE A 65 -2.50 -9.32 3.83
C PHE A 65 -2.42 -8.24 2.76
N CYS A 66 -2.56 -8.61 1.48
CA CYS A 66 -2.43 -7.66 0.36
C CYS A 66 -3.77 -7.14 -0.17
N LYS A 67 -4.92 -7.64 0.34
CA LYS A 67 -6.24 -7.12 0.01
C LYS A 67 -6.95 -6.62 1.27
N PRO A 68 -7.86 -5.64 1.14
CA PRO A 68 -8.63 -5.14 2.27
C PRO A 68 -9.60 -6.22 2.79
N TYR A 69 -9.72 -6.32 4.11
CA TYR A 69 -10.65 -7.24 4.78
C TYR A 69 -12.02 -6.59 4.94
N ILE A 70 -12.86 -6.71 3.91
CA ILE A 70 -14.13 -6.00 3.83
C ILE A 70 -15.27 -6.90 4.30
N THR A 71 -15.88 -6.53 5.44
CA THR A 71 -17.07 -7.19 6.00
C THR A 71 -18.34 -6.43 5.61
N GLU A 72 -19.51 -7.09 5.76
CA GLU A 72 -20.81 -6.45 5.57
C GLU A 72 -21.02 -5.27 6.53
N SER A 73 -20.64 -5.44 7.80
CA SER A 73 -20.74 -4.35 8.79
C SER A 73 -19.90 -3.15 8.40
N LEU A 74 -18.67 -3.35 7.91
CA LEU A 74 -17.81 -2.26 7.46
C LEU A 74 -18.44 -1.49 6.30
N LEU A 75 -19.03 -2.19 5.33
CA LEU A 75 -19.72 -1.53 4.21
C LEU A 75 -20.95 -0.75 4.69
N HIS A 76 -21.73 -1.33 5.60
CA HIS A 76 -22.87 -0.64 6.18
C HIS A 76 -22.45 0.61 6.96
N ASP A 77 -21.44 0.52 7.80
CA ASP A 77 -20.95 1.64 8.63
C ASP A 77 -20.37 2.78 7.77
N LEU A 78 -19.71 2.44 6.67
CA LEU A 78 -19.12 3.42 5.76
C LEU A 78 -20.15 4.08 4.85
N PHE A 79 -21.08 3.31 4.28
CA PHE A 79 -21.95 3.78 3.21
C PHE A 79 -23.40 4.02 3.62
N LEU A 80 -23.81 3.55 4.81
CA LEU A 80 -25.16 3.74 5.36
C LEU A 80 -26.25 3.36 4.33
N ASP A 81 -27.12 4.29 3.99
CA ASP A 81 -28.22 4.07 3.04
C ASP A 81 -27.75 3.68 1.62
N GLU A 82 -26.51 4.03 1.26
CA GLU A 82 -25.90 3.71 -0.04
C GLU A 82 -25.25 2.32 -0.08
N ALA A 83 -25.15 1.62 1.07
CA ALA A 83 -24.43 0.35 1.19
C ALA A 83 -24.95 -0.72 0.21
N GLY A 84 -26.25 -0.80 -0.02
CA GLY A 84 -26.87 -1.74 -0.98
C GLY A 84 -26.38 -1.49 -2.41
N TYR A 85 -26.46 -0.25 -2.88
CA TYR A 85 -25.98 0.15 -4.20
C TYR A 85 -24.48 -0.10 -4.36
N VAL A 86 -23.70 0.30 -3.36
CA VAL A 86 -22.22 0.17 -3.40
C VAL A 86 -21.81 -1.31 -3.43
N LYS A 87 -22.46 -2.18 -2.64
CA LYS A 87 -22.20 -3.63 -2.68
C LYS A 87 -22.45 -4.20 -4.07
N GLU A 88 -23.63 -3.96 -4.62
CA GLU A 88 -24.01 -4.49 -5.92
C GLU A 88 -23.11 -3.97 -7.05
N LYS A 89 -22.77 -2.68 -7.04
CA LYS A 89 -22.00 -2.04 -8.10
C LYS A 89 -20.52 -2.44 -8.08
N PHE A 90 -19.86 -2.39 -6.92
CA PHE A 90 -18.40 -2.43 -6.82
C PHE A 90 -17.81 -3.74 -6.29
N PHE A 91 -18.62 -4.59 -5.66
CA PHE A 91 -18.10 -5.75 -4.95
C PHE A 91 -18.71 -7.07 -5.42
N ILE A 92 -17.97 -8.15 -5.14
CA ILE A 92 -18.43 -9.54 -5.22
C ILE A 92 -18.25 -10.16 -3.85
N GLN A 93 -19.28 -10.81 -3.33
CA GLN A 93 -19.18 -11.57 -2.10
C GLN A 93 -18.49 -12.92 -2.37
N ASN A 94 -17.48 -13.23 -1.57
CA ASN A 94 -16.77 -14.49 -1.64
C ASN A 94 -17.39 -15.56 -0.75
N VAL A 95 -16.86 -16.78 -0.81
CA VAL A 95 -17.40 -17.96 -0.08
C VAL A 95 -17.32 -17.83 1.44
N TYR A 96 -16.54 -16.88 1.97
CA TYR A 96 -16.40 -16.61 3.40
C TYR A 96 -17.34 -15.49 3.88
N GLY A 97 -18.19 -14.96 3.00
CA GLY A 97 -19.07 -13.84 3.31
C GLY A 97 -18.40 -12.47 3.30
N LEU A 98 -17.13 -12.40 2.91
CA LEU A 98 -16.38 -11.15 2.74
C LEU A 98 -16.58 -10.58 1.33
N PHE A 99 -16.24 -9.31 1.15
CA PHE A 99 -16.40 -8.62 -0.11
C PHE A 99 -15.03 -8.33 -0.75
N ASP A 100 -14.89 -8.73 -1.99
CA ASP A 100 -13.74 -8.40 -2.85
C ASP A 100 -14.18 -7.37 -3.89
N PHE A 101 -13.33 -6.41 -4.26
CA PHE A 101 -13.62 -5.52 -5.39
C PHE A 101 -13.76 -6.33 -6.69
N LYS A 102 -14.71 -5.95 -7.54
CA LYS A 102 -14.80 -6.48 -8.90
C LYS A 102 -13.54 -6.12 -9.70
N ASN A 103 -13.21 -6.93 -10.70
CA ASN A 103 -11.98 -6.75 -11.50
C ASN A 103 -11.88 -5.40 -12.20
N GLU A 104 -13.01 -4.80 -12.56
CA GLU A 104 -13.09 -3.45 -13.14
C GLU A 104 -12.81 -2.33 -12.14
N PHE A 105 -12.76 -2.65 -10.82
CA PHE A 105 -12.55 -1.70 -9.72
C PHE A 105 -11.43 -2.15 -8.75
N ASP A 106 -10.63 -3.14 -9.13
CA ASP A 106 -9.63 -3.77 -8.27
C ASP A 106 -8.37 -2.93 -8.01
N THR A 107 -8.27 -1.74 -8.65
CA THR A 107 -7.23 -0.75 -8.39
C THR A 107 -7.82 0.64 -8.14
N GLN A 108 -7.09 1.47 -7.40
CA GLN A 108 -7.53 2.85 -7.14
C GLN A 108 -7.66 3.65 -8.43
N LYS A 109 -6.79 3.41 -9.40
CA LYS A 109 -6.80 4.12 -10.68
C LYS A 109 -8.02 3.77 -11.53
N LYS A 110 -8.36 2.49 -11.67
CA LYS A 110 -9.58 2.05 -12.37
C LYS A 110 -10.84 2.65 -11.74
N LEU A 111 -10.89 2.65 -10.41
CA LEU A 111 -11.99 3.23 -9.67
C LEU A 111 -12.12 4.74 -9.91
N GLN A 112 -11.01 5.48 -9.90
CA GLN A 112 -11.01 6.91 -10.19
C GLN A 112 -11.45 7.19 -11.62
N GLU A 113 -10.91 6.47 -12.60
CA GLU A 113 -11.25 6.61 -14.02
C GLU A 113 -12.74 6.37 -14.27
N PHE A 114 -13.30 5.33 -13.63
CA PHE A 114 -14.73 5.02 -13.73
C PHE A 114 -15.59 6.19 -13.20
N ILE A 115 -15.32 6.70 -12.01
CA ILE A 115 -16.13 7.75 -11.39
C ILE A 115 -16.00 9.09 -12.10
N LEU A 116 -14.83 9.41 -12.67
CA LEU A 116 -14.63 10.61 -13.49
C LEU A 116 -15.46 10.61 -14.78
N GLN A 117 -15.85 9.44 -15.27
CA GLN A 117 -16.73 9.30 -16.44
C GLN A 117 -18.21 9.47 -16.10
N GLU A 118 -18.58 9.29 -14.85
CA GLU A 118 -19.96 9.44 -14.35
C GLU A 118 -20.28 10.91 -14.06
N LYS A 119 -21.33 11.45 -14.71
CA LYS A 119 -21.68 12.90 -14.69
C LYS A 119 -22.26 13.46 -13.37
N ASN A 120 -22.44 12.65 -12.32
CA ASN A 120 -23.04 13.08 -11.05
C ASN A 120 -21.97 13.44 -10.00
N GLU A 121 -21.64 14.73 -9.87
CA GLU A 121 -20.36 15.17 -9.30
C GLU A 121 -20.21 15.05 -7.77
N VAL A 122 -21.22 15.34 -6.97
CA VAL A 122 -21.01 15.47 -5.50
C VAL A 122 -21.17 14.16 -4.75
N GLN A 123 -22.19 13.36 -5.05
CA GLN A 123 -22.44 12.09 -4.38
C GLN A 123 -21.40 11.05 -4.77
N HIS A 124 -21.01 11.00 -6.04
CA HIS A 124 -19.98 10.10 -6.54
C HIS A 124 -18.59 10.39 -5.95
N GLN A 125 -18.26 11.65 -5.69
CA GLN A 125 -16.98 11.98 -5.03
C GLN A 125 -16.91 11.49 -3.58
N LYS A 126 -18.03 11.54 -2.84
CA LYS A 126 -18.11 10.97 -1.47
C LYS A 126 -17.94 9.46 -1.49
N ILE A 127 -18.61 8.78 -2.42
CA ILE A 127 -18.47 7.33 -2.59
C ILE A 127 -17.03 6.99 -2.99
N LEU A 128 -16.44 7.73 -3.93
CA LEU A 128 -15.06 7.53 -4.38
C LEU A 128 -14.07 7.61 -3.21
N SER A 129 -14.16 8.65 -2.39
CA SER A 129 -13.22 8.82 -1.27
C SER A 129 -13.27 7.63 -0.29
N LYS A 130 -14.48 7.10 -0.01
CA LYS A 130 -14.67 5.93 0.85
C LYS A 130 -14.18 4.63 0.18
N LEU A 131 -14.37 4.47 -1.13
CA LEU A 131 -13.86 3.32 -1.87
C LEU A 131 -12.32 3.34 -1.97
N LEU A 132 -11.72 4.52 -2.20
CA LEU A 132 -10.26 4.67 -2.16
C LEU A 132 -9.69 4.38 -0.76
N TYR A 133 -10.41 4.81 0.29
CA TYR A 133 -10.07 4.46 1.67
C TYR A 133 -10.08 2.93 1.84
N LEU A 134 -11.14 2.22 1.43
CA LEU A 134 -11.20 0.76 1.50
C LEU A 134 -10.05 0.08 0.76
N HIS A 135 -9.65 0.57 -0.41
CA HIS A 135 -8.47 0.05 -1.13
C HIS A 135 -7.18 0.19 -0.31
N SER A 136 -7.08 1.22 0.51
CA SER A 136 -5.90 1.44 1.35
C SER A 136 -5.87 0.64 2.65
N GLU A 137 -6.93 -0.10 2.96
CA GLU A 137 -7.10 -0.90 4.17
C GLU A 137 -6.41 -2.28 4.06
N ILE A 138 -5.15 -2.28 3.63
CA ILE A 138 -4.29 -3.45 3.47
C ILE A 138 -3.15 -3.44 4.48
N ILE A 139 -2.51 -4.57 4.69
CA ILE A 139 -1.36 -4.75 5.59
C ILE A 139 -0.05 -4.68 4.81
N LEU A 140 -0.02 -5.32 3.65
CA LEU A 140 1.15 -5.44 2.79
C LEU A 140 0.86 -4.96 1.38
N LEU A 141 1.88 -4.40 0.75
CA LEU A 141 1.98 -4.13 -0.68
C LEU A 141 2.83 -5.22 -1.31
N LYS A 142 2.46 -5.69 -2.48
CA LYS A 142 3.26 -6.63 -3.29
C LYS A 142 3.95 -5.85 -4.41
N ASP A 143 5.24 -6.08 -4.60
CA ASP A 143 6.01 -5.49 -5.70
C ASP A 143 5.99 -6.38 -6.96
N ALA A 144 6.64 -5.90 -8.03
CA ALA A 144 6.71 -6.61 -9.31
C ALA A 144 7.60 -7.87 -9.26
N GLU A 145 8.46 -8.00 -8.25
CA GLU A 145 9.38 -9.12 -8.05
C GLU A 145 8.84 -10.15 -7.06
N ASN A 146 7.55 -10.06 -6.69
CA ASN A 146 6.88 -10.87 -5.68
C ASN A 146 7.42 -10.67 -4.25
N GLY A 147 8.09 -9.56 -3.99
CA GLY A 147 8.44 -9.12 -2.64
C GLY A 147 7.26 -8.42 -1.95
N PHE A 148 7.32 -8.34 -0.62
CA PHE A 148 6.27 -7.70 0.18
C PHE A 148 6.84 -6.53 0.97
N HIS A 149 6.06 -5.45 1.05
CA HIS A 149 6.40 -4.25 1.78
C HIS A 149 5.26 -3.88 2.72
N PHE A 150 5.57 -3.51 3.95
CA PHE A 150 4.52 -3.03 4.85
C PHE A 150 3.92 -1.72 4.35
N ARG A 151 2.60 -1.68 4.33
CA ARG A 151 1.86 -0.41 4.21
C ARG A 151 2.18 0.44 5.43
N VAL A 152 2.57 1.69 5.21
CA VAL A 152 2.89 2.62 6.30
C VAL A 152 1.69 2.81 7.22
N ASN A 153 1.90 2.75 8.54
CA ASN A 153 0.83 2.80 9.55
C ASN A 153 -0.24 1.70 9.36
N MET A 154 0.17 0.49 8.97
CA MET A 154 -0.76 -0.65 8.81
C MET A 154 -1.60 -0.91 10.08
N GLN A 155 -1.06 -0.55 11.25
CA GLN A 155 -1.73 -0.73 12.55
C GLN A 155 -3.06 0.03 12.66
N GLN A 156 -3.25 1.05 11.83
CA GLN A 156 -4.47 1.85 11.80
C GLN A 156 -5.54 1.26 10.86
N THR A 157 -5.21 0.21 10.11
CA THR A 157 -6.12 -0.38 9.14
C THR A 157 -7.15 -1.29 9.80
N PHE A 158 -8.35 -1.32 9.25
CA PHE A 158 -9.37 -2.26 9.64
C PHE A 158 -8.90 -3.72 9.44
N SER A 159 -8.16 -3.97 8.35
CA SER A 159 -7.57 -5.28 8.06
C SER A 159 -6.61 -5.76 9.16
N PHE A 160 -5.84 -4.86 9.77
CA PHE A 160 -4.99 -5.20 10.90
C PHE A 160 -5.80 -5.44 12.17
N HIS A 161 -6.77 -4.56 12.47
CA HIS A 161 -7.60 -4.69 13.68
C HIS A 161 -8.41 -5.99 13.72
N SER A 162 -8.77 -6.55 12.56
CA SER A 162 -9.53 -7.81 12.44
C SER A 162 -8.66 -9.07 12.54
N LEU A 163 -7.37 -8.96 12.88
CA LEU A 163 -6.47 -10.09 13.16
C LEU A 163 -6.51 -10.48 14.63
N ASP A 164 -6.11 -11.74 14.91
CA ASP A 164 -5.89 -12.20 16.28
C ASP A 164 -4.74 -11.43 16.95
N GLU A 165 -4.83 -11.23 18.26
CA GLU A 165 -3.83 -10.48 19.04
C GLU A 165 -2.41 -11.04 18.92
N GLN A 166 -2.27 -12.36 18.84
CA GLN A 166 -0.97 -13.00 18.65
C GLN A 166 -0.35 -12.58 17.31
N VAL A 167 -1.13 -12.63 16.22
CA VAL A 167 -0.70 -12.25 14.88
C VAL A 167 -0.39 -10.75 14.81
N LYS A 168 -1.21 -9.90 15.45
CA LYS A 168 -0.95 -8.46 15.54
C LYS A 168 0.40 -8.15 16.19
N ASN A 169 0.69 -8.82 17.32
CA ASN A 169 1.95 -8.63 18.04
C ASN A 169 3.15 -9.05 17.17
N GLN A 170 3.08 -10.19 16.51
CA GLN A 170 4.14 -10.68 15.65
C GLN A 170 4.35 -9.78 14.42
N LEU A 171 3.26 -9.31 13.78
CA LEU A 171 3.34 -8.36 12.68
C LEU A 171 3.91 -7.01 13.11
N ASN A 172 3.59 -6.53 14.31
CA ASN A 172 4.18 -5.30 14.84
C ASN A 172 5.70 -5.43 15.03
N HIS A 173 6.18 -6.56 15.55
CA HIS A 173 7.62 -6.81 15.66
C HIS A 173 8.29 -6.83 14.29
N LEU A 174 7.71 -7.55 13.32
CA LEU A 174 8.23 -7.61 11.95
C LEU A 174 8.18 -6.25 11.25
N TYR A 175 7.14 -5.44 11.51
CA TYR A 175 7.02 -4.07 11.00
C TYR A 175 8.17 -3.18 11.49
N HIS A 176 8.46 -3.21 12.79
CA HIS A 176 9.58 -2.45 13.36
C HIS A 176 10.91 -2.92 12.78
N GLU A 177 11.13 -4.23 12.70
CA GLU A 177 12.33 -4.79 12.10
C GLU A 177 12.47 -4.38 10.62
N TYR A 178 11.39 -4.43 9.85
CA TYR A 178 11.38 -4.03 8.45
C TYR A 178 11.81 -2.57 8.27
N PHE A 179 11.24 -1.63 9.01
CA PHE A 179 11.53 -0.21 8.82
C PHE A 179 12.85 0.24 9.45
N PHE A 180 13.24 -0.32 10.59
CA PHE A 180 14.37 0.19 11.38
C PHE A 180 15.66 -0.66 11.25
N SER A 181 15.55 -1.97 11.04
CA SER A 181 16.72 -2.84 10.98
C SER A 181 17.06 -3.28 9.56
N ARG A 182 16.11 -3.90 8.88
CA ARG A 182 16.31 -4.49 7.54
C ARG A 182 16.75 -3.44 6.50
N GLN A 183 16.11 -2.27 6.49
CA GLN A 183 16.45 -1.24 5.52
C GLN A 183 17.81 -0.58 5.81
N ASN A 184 18.32 -0.66 7.03
CA ASN A 184 19.67 -0.18 7.36
C ASN A 184 20.78 -1.05 6.73
N GLU A 185 20.51 -2.31 6.38
CA GLU A 185 21.46 -3.16 5.68
C GLU A 185 21.78 -2.64 4.27
N LEU A 186 20.83 -1.95 3.62
CA LEU A 186 21.09 -1.28 2.34
C LEU A 186 22.22 -0.26 2.42
N TRP A 187 22.35 0.40 3.55
CA TRP A 187 23.39 1.43 3.78
C TRP A 187 24.75 0.81 4.10
N ARG A 188 24.75 -0.26 4.87
CA ARG A 188 25.98 -0.94 5.28
C ARG A 188 26.67 -1.65 4.13
N ASN A 189 25.89 -2.14 3.16
CA ASN A 189 26.40 -2.93 2.03
C ASN A 189 26.77 -2.07 0.81
N ASN A 190 26.35 -0.79 0.76
CA ASN A 190 26.57 0.12 -0.37
C ASN A 190 27.35 1.40 0.02
N GLY A 191 27.89 1.47 1.23
CA GLY A 191 28.70 2.58 1.74
C GLY A 191 30.21 2.33 1.64
#